data_ab85a8095fb9da6a74e5b7320660f854
#
_entry.id   ab85a8095fb9da6a74e5b7320660f854
#
_cell.length_a   1.000
_cell.length_b   1.000
_cell.length_c   1.000
_cell.angle_alpha   90.00
_cell.angle_beta   90.00
_cell.angle_gamma   90.00
#
_symmetry.space_group_name_H-M   'P 1'
#
loop_
_entity.id
_entity.type
_entity.pdbx_description
1 polymer ?
#
loop_
_entity_poly.entity_id
_entity_poly.type
_entity_poly.pdbx_seq_one_letter_code
_entity_poly.pdbx_strand_id
1 'polypeptide(L)' 'MENKGITMGKDRSLHVYEEGELLHIVVDTSKELGPSASGKTTLVASSGGNASITLENGRVLKLGLNLYY' A
#
# COMPACT_ATOMS: atom_id res chain seq x y z
N MET A 1 0.50 0.07 -22.80
CA MET A 1 -0.12 1.00 -21.86
C MET A 1 0.42 0.76 -20.47
N GLU A 2 1.06 1.68 -19.93
CA GLU A 2 1.61 1.50 -18.60
C GLU A 2 0.72 2.15 -17.56
N ASN A 3 0.80 1.60 -16.38
CA ASN A 3 0.13 2.17 -15.24
C ASN A 3 0.91 3.35 -14.73
N LYS A 4 0.18 4.35 -14.30
CA LYS A 4 0.80 5.51 -13.65
C LYS A 4 0.84 5.32 -12.17
N GLY A 5 1.00 4.09 -11.74
CA GLY A 5 0.93 3.77 -10.35
C GLY A 5 2.11 4.30 -9.56
N ILE A 6 1.93 4.28 -8.25
CA ILE A 6 2.93 4.69 -7.30
C ILE A 6 3.26 3.50 -6.43
N THR A 7 4.56 3.25 -6.25
CA THR A 7 5.01 2.22 -5.33
C THR A 7 5.24 2.89 -3.99
N MET A 8 4.63 2.34 -2.94
CA MET A 8 4.69 2.95 -1.63
C MET A 8 4.69 1.91 -0.55
N GLY A 9 4.71 2.37 0.69
CA GLY A 9 4.69 1.51 1.85
C GLY A 9 6.08 1.07 2.23
N LYS A 10 6.15 0.31 3.33
CA LYS A 10 7.42 -0.22 3.78
C LYS A 10 7.89 -1.26 2.79
N ASP A 11 9.18 -1.20 2.44
CA ASP A 11 9.80 -2.12 1.51
C ASP A 11 9.14 -2.10 0.14
N ARG A 12 8.44 -1.00 -0.19
CA ARG A 12 7.79 -0.87 -1.48
C ARG A 12 6.85 -2.05 -1.76
N SER A 13 6.15 -2.49 -0.73
CA SER A 13 5.29 -3.65 -0.87
C SER A 13 3.93 -3.34 -1.46
N LEU A 14 3.61 -2.06 -1.61
CA LEU A 14 2.32 -1.64 -2.14
C LEU A 14 2.51 -0.93 -3.46
N HIS A 15 1.64 -1.25 -4.40
CA HIS A 15 1.59 -0.56 -5.69
C HIS A 15 0.16 -0.10 -5.91
N VAL A 16 -0.02 1.19 -6.14
CA VAL A 16 -1.34 1.80 -6.20
C VAL A 16 -1.49 2.47 -7.55
N TYR A 17 -2.63 2.24 -8.20
CA TYR A 17 -2.90 2.89 -9.47
C TYR A 17 -4.39 3.08 -9.64
N GLU A 18 -4.76 4.04 -10.50
CA GLU A 18 -6.16 4.33 -10.79
C GLU A 18 -6.56 3.68 -12.10
N GLU A 19 -7.83 3.27 -12.14
CA GLU A 19 -8.42 2.77 -13.36
C GLU A 19 -9.88 3.23 -13.39
N GLY A 20 -10.16 4.28 -14.17
CA GLY A 20 -11.48 4.86 -14.17
C GLY A 20 -11.82 5.41 -12.80
N GLU A 21 -12.88 4.90 -12.20
CA GLU A 21 -13.27 5.32 -10.85
C GLU A 21 -12.73 4.41 -9.78
N LEU A 22 -11.91 3.45 -10.17
CA LEU A 22 -11.39 2.46 -9.22
C LEU A 22 -9.96 2.79 -8.87
N LEU A 23 -9.65 2.59 -7.60
CA LEU A 23 -8.27 2.67 -7.11
C LEU A 23 -7.83 1.26 -6.78
N HIS A 24 -6.79 0.80 -7.44
CA HIS A 24 -6.26 -0.55 -7.22
C HIS A 24 -5.07 -0.47 -6.28
N ILE A 25 -5.08 -1.34 -5.29
CA ILE A 25 -3.97 -1.47 -4.36
C ILE A 25 -3.46 -2.89 -4.46
N VAL A 26 -2.26 -3.04 -4.97
CA VAL A 26 -1.66 -4.34 -5.21
C VAL A 26 -0.59 -4.58 -4.17
N VAL A 27 -0.63 -5.74 -3.55
CA VAL A 27 0.28 -6.09 -2.47
C VAL A 27 1.12 -7.28 -2.90
N ASP A 28 2.44 -7.16 -2.70
CA ASP A 28 3.35 -8.26 -2.96
C ASP A 28 3.41 -9.11 -1.70
N THR A 29 2.81 -10.29 -1.75
CA THR A 29 2.77 -11.17 -0.59
C THR A 29 3.93 -12.14 -0.54
N SER A 30 4.87 -12.04 -1.46
CA SER A 30 6.05 -12.91 -1.44
C SER A 30 7.06 -12.45 -0.41
N LYS A 31 6.88 -11.28 0.16
CA LYS A 31 7.79 -10.73 1.15
C LYS A 31 7.06 -10.52 2.46
N GLU A 32 7.82 -10.47 3.52
CA GLU A 32 7.30 -10.16 4.85
C GLU A 32 8.12 -9.05 5.46
N LEU A 33 7.45 -8.18 6.21
CA LEU A 33 8.15 -7.09 6.88
C LEU A 33 8.70 -7.52 8.23
N GLY A 34 8.22 -8.65 8.76
CA GLY A 34 8.69 -9.16 10.02
C GLY A 34 7.64 -9.04 11.12
N PRO A 35 8.03 -9.30 12.38
CA PRO A 35 7.07 -9.28 13.46
C PRO A 35 6.47 -7.90 13.65
N SER A 36 5.20 -7.88 14.06
CA SER A 36 4.57 -6.63 14.42
C SER A 36 5.16 -6.11 15.72
N ALA A 37 4.76 -4.88 16.09
CA ALA A 37 5.29 -4.27 17.32
C ALA A 37 4.98 -5.11 18.54
N SER A 38 3.83 -5.78 18.57
CA SER A 38 3.47 -6.64 19.70
C SER A 38 4.16 -8.00 19.66
N GLY A 39 4.71 -8.38 18.50
CA GLY A 39 5.33 -9.68 18.34
C GLY A 39 4.35 -10.83 18.17
N LYS A 40 3.06 -10.55 18.12
CA LYS A 40 2.06 -11.60 18.05
C LYS A 40 1.64 -11.91 16.63
N THR A 41 1.95 -11.06 15.69
CA THR A 41 1.59 -11.25 14.30
C THR A 41 2.80 -10.97 13.43
N THR A 42 2.71 -11.42 12.19
CA THR A 42 3.75 -11.16 11.21
C THR A 42 3.18 -10.23 10.16
N LEU A 43 3.82 -9.08 9.96
CA LEU A 43 3.40 -8.12 8.96
C LEU A 43 3.88 -8.56 7.59
N VAL A 44 2.97 -8.55 6.64
CA VAL A 44 3.31 -8.84 5.23
C VAL A 44 3.51 -7.54 4.48
N ALA A 45 2.63 -6.58 4.70
CA ALA A 45 2.70 -5.31 4.00
C ALA A 45 2.10 -4.22 4.88
N SER A 46 2.57 -3.01 4.70
CA SER A 46 2.10 -1.90 5.51
C SER A 46 2.35 -0.61 4.74
N SER A 47 1.45 0.35 4.93
CA SER A 47 1.64 1.68 4.38
C SER A 47 2.64 2.50 5.20
N GLY A 48 3.03 1.99 6.37
CA GLY A 48 3.96 2.72 7.22
C GLY A 48 3.29 3.90 7.88
N GLY A 49 2.05 3.74 8.30
CA GLY A 49 1.23 4.83 8.78
C GLY A 49 0.30 5.27 7.67
N ASN A 50 -0.10 6.52 7.70
CA ASN A 50 -0.97 7.05 6.67
C ASN A 50 -0.13 7.54 5.49
N ALA A 51 -0.41 7.01 4.32
CA ALA A 51 0.25 7.43 3.09
C ALA A 51 -0.72 8.30 2.29
N SER A 52 -0.18 9.28 1.59
CA SER A 52 -1.01 10.18 0.79
C SER A 52 -1.02 9.69 -0.65
N ILE A 53 -2.21 9.65 -1.23
CA ILE A 53 -2.40 9.27 -2.62
C ILE A 53 -3.11 10.43 -3.31
N THR A 54 -2.50 10.98 -4.34
CA THR A 54 -3.11 12.06 -5.11
C THR A 54 -3.72 11.48 -6.37
N LEU A 55 -5.02 11.61 -6.50
CA LEU A 55 -5.73 11.14 -7.68
C LEU A 55 -5.54 12.09 -8.84
N GLU A 56 -5.85 11.63 -10.03
CA GLU A 56 -5.69 12.46 -11.22
C GLU A 56 -6.61 13.66 -11.20
N ASN A 57 -7.74 13.57 -10.49
CA ASN A 57 -8.64 14.69 -10.38
C ASN A 57 -8.23 15.69 -9.30
N GLY A 58 -7.09 15.47 -8.66
CA GLY A 58 -6.58 16.40 -7.66
C GLY A 58 -6.97 16.08 -6.23
N ARG A 59 -7.82 15.08 -6.02
CA ARG A 59 -8.17 14.70 -4.64
C ARG A 59 -6.99 14.02 -3.99
N VAL A 60 -6.79 14.31 -2.73
CA VAL A 60 -5.74 13.66 -1.93
C VAL A 60 -6.40 12.75 -0.93
N LEU A 61 -6.07 11.48 -1.00
CA LEU A 61 -6.62 10.48 -0.09
C LEU A 61 -5.53 9.99 0.84
N LYS A 62 -5.95 9.54 2.02
CA LYS A 62 -5.03 8.96 2.98
C LYS A 62 -5.28 7.47 3.03
N LEU A 63 -4.21 6.71 2.94
CA LEU A 63 -4.29 5.25 2.98
C LEU A 63 -3.58 4.74 4.21
N GLY A 64 -4.31 3.99 5.04
CA GLY A 64 -3.69 3.26 6.13
C GLY A 64 -3.94 1.79 5.89
N LEU A 65 -2.89 1.01 5.75
CA LEU A 65 -3.02 -0.40 5.44
C LEU A 65 -2.02 -1.21 6.23
N ASN A 66 -2.52 -2.29 6.82
CA ASN A 66 -1.67 -3.29 7.47
C ASN A 66 -2.19 -4.66 7.06
N LEU A 67 -1.34 -5.45 6.46
CA LEU A 67 -1.66 -6.81 6.07
C LEU A 67 -0.77 -7.74 6.87
N TYR A 68 -1.37 -8.67 7.59
CA TYR A 68 -0.62 -9.48 8.53
C TYR A 68 -1.32 -10.81 8.77
N TYR A 69 -0.61 -11.71 9.43
CA TYR A 69 -1.19 -12.99 9.87
C TYR A 69 -0.57 -13.44 11.18
#